data_579f8f612629f01eca553158a7bd2b9e
#
_entry.id   579f8f612629f01eca553158a7bd2b9e
#
_cell.length_a   1.000
_cell.length_b   1.000
_cell.length_c   1.000
_cell.angle_alpha   90.00
_cell.angle_beta   90.00
_cell.angle_gamma   90.00
#
_symmetry.space_group_name_H-M   'P 1'
#
loop_
_entity.id
_entity.type
_entity.pdbx_description
1 polymer ?
#
loop_
_entity_poly.entity_id
_entity_poly.type
_entity_poly.pdbx_seq_one_letter_code
_entity_poly.pdbx_strand_id
1 'polypeptide(L)'
;AKIKLIIYESLTCSHCADFHNEVYPKLKKEFIDTGVINIEFRSFPLDMAALNASKLAHCNNDGKADLLHFLYLNQKKWAKGSTIEELNSNLSSVIKSFNKPLDENKCFSNNELEAFILNERIEGVKEFDINATPTLILNNQKFDKTLSFKNLKKAIEKLL
;
A
#
# COMPACT_ATOMS: atom_id res chain seq x y z
N ALA A 1 -12.74 -10.88 11.95
CA ALA A 1 -11.35 -11.26 12.22
C ALA A 1 -10.95 -10.84 13.63
N LYS A 2 -10.18 -11.67 14.29
CA LYS A 2 -9.75 -11.43 15.68
C LYS A 2 -8.60 -10.42 15.77
N ILE A 3 -7.79 -10.36 14.71
CA ILE A 3 -6.58 -9.54 14.68
C ILE A 3 -6.68 -8.54 13.54
N LYS A 4 -6.34 -7.29 13.82
CA LYS A 4 -6.27 -6.24 12.80
C LYS A 4 -4.82 -5.91 12.49
N LEU A 5 -4.47 -5.94 11.22
CA LEU A 5 -3.18 -5.52 10.72
C LEU A 5 -3.36 -4.29 9.83
N ILE A 6 -2.69 -3.20 10.20
CA ILE A 6 -2.64 -1.99 9.38
C ILE A 6 -1.23 -1.86 8.83
N ILE A 7 -1.11 -1.55 7.55
CA ILE A 7 0.19 -1.22 6.96
C ILE A 7 0.14 0.22 6.42
N TYR A 8 1.09 1.03 6.87
CA TYR A 8 1.37 2.35 6.30
C TYR A 8 2.46 2.22 5.26
N GLU A 9 2.17 2.64 4.04
CA GLU A 9 3.00 2.30 2.89
C GLU A 9 3.05 3.42 1.86
N SER A 10 4.11 3.40 1.04
CA SER A 10 4.31 4.33 -0.07
C SER A 10 4.60 3.54 -1.35
N LEU A 11 3.92 3.88 -2.44
CA LEU A 11 4.05 3.13 -3.71
C LEU A 11 5.43 3.26 -4.37
N THR A 12 6.23 4.25 -3.99
CA THR A 12 7.62 4.38 -4.45
C THR A 12 8.64 3.69 -3.54
N CYS A 13 8.20 3.16 -2.41
CA CYS A 13 9.07 2.49 -1.45
C CYS A 13 9.35 1.05 -1.88
N SER A 14 10.64 0.69 -2.08
CA SER A 14 11.02 -0.65 -2.51
C SER A 14 10.68 -1.73 -1.48
N HIS A 15 10.86 -1.43 -0.19
CA HIS A 15 10.50 -2.39 0.87
C HIS A 15 8.99 -2.60 0.98
N CYS A 16 8.19 -1.60 0.62
CA CYS A 16 6.73 -1.77 0.53
C CYS A 16 6.36 -2.73 -0.60
N ALA A 17 7.04 -2.62 -1.75
CA ALA A 17 6.87 -3.58 -2.85
C ALA A 17 7.28 -4.98 -2.44
N ASP A 18 8.38 -5.13 -1.71
CA ASP A 18 8.82 -6.43 -1.20
C ASP A 18 7.74 -7.06 -0.31
N PHE A 19 7.12 -6.27 0.56
CA PHE A 19 6.02 -6.76 1.38
C PHE A 19 4.87 -7.30 0.52
N HIS A 20 4.41 -6.51 -0.44
CA HIS A 20 3.29 -6.91 -1.30
C HIS A 20 3.59 -8.13 -2.16
N ASN A 21 4.84 -8.25 -2.63
CA ASN A 21 5.21 -9.30 -3.57
C ASN A 21 5.68 -10.59 -2.89
N GLU A 22 6.26 -10.50 -1.70
CA GLU A 22 6.89 -11.65 -1.03
C GLU A 22 6.19 -12.08 0.26
N VAL A 23 5.71 -11.15 1.07
CA VAL A 23 5.11 -11.44 2.38
C VAL A 23 3.59 -11.59 2.28
N TYR A 24 2.94 -10.65 1.63
CA TYR A 24 1.48 -10.60 1.57
C TYR A 24 0.84 -11.88 0.99
N PRO A 25 1.35 -12.50 -0.08
CA PRO A 25 0.73 -13.72 -0.59
C PRO A 25 0.66 -14.86 0.43
N LYS A 26 1.71 -15.02 1.22
CA LYS A 26 1.76 -16.03 2.30
C LYS A 26 0.83 -15.65 3.44
N LEU A 27 0.83 -14.38 3.81
CA LEU A 27 -0.05 -13.84 4.85
C LEU A 27 -1.51 -14.03 4.46
N LYS A 28 -1.85 -13.75 3.22
CA LYS A 28 -3.20 -13.91 2.68
C LYS A 28 -3.66 -15.35 2.80
N LYS A 29 -2.84 -16.28 2.33
CA LYS A 29 -3.17 -17.71 2.32
C LYS A 29 -3.38 -18.26 3.73
N GLU A 30 -2.49 -17.94 4.66
CA GLU A 30 -2.51 -18.54 5.99
C GLU A 30 -3.45 -17.83 6.97
N PHE A 31 -3.63 -16.52 6.86
CA PHE A 31 -4.32 -15.75 7.90
C PHE A 31 -5.48 -14.90 7.42
N ILE A 32 -5.42 -14.36 6.20
CA ILE A 32 -6.49 -13.49 5.71
C ILE A 32 -7.66 -14.33 5.18
N ASP A 33 -7.35 -15.26 4.27
CA ASP A 33 -8.39 -16.12 3.65
C ASP A 33 -9.03 -17.04 4.69
N THR A 34 -8.34 -17.34 5.78
CA THR A 34 -8.86 -18.15 6.89
C THR A 34 -9.64 -17.32 7.91
N GLY A 35 -9.71 -16.00 7.75
CA GLY A 35 -10.46 -15.13 8.63
C GLY A 35 -9.78 -14.78 9.95
N VAL A 36 -8.51 -15.14 10.12
CA VAL A 36 -7.75 -14.87 11.35
C VAL A 36 -7.39 -13.39 11.46
N ILE A 37 -6.91 -12.79 10.38
CA ILE A 37 -6.60 -11.36 10.36
C ILE A 37 -7.39 -10.62 9.28
N ASN A 38 -7.64 -9.34 9.59
CA ASN A 38 -8.13 -8.36 8.65
C ASN A 38 -7.00 -7.36 8.38
N ILE A 39 -6.68 -7.13 7.11
CA ILE A 39 -5.63 -6.19 6.72
C ILE A 39 -6.24 -4.90 6.19
N GLU A 40 -5.63 -3.77 6.55
CA GLU A 40 -5.99 -2.46 6.04
C GLU A 40 -4.74 -1.78 5.50
N PHE A 41 -4.78 -1.39 4.22
CA PHE A 41 -3.69 -0.66 3.57
C PHE A 41 -3.96 0.84 3.72
N ARG A 42 -3.02 1.56 4.32
CA ARG A 42 -3.10 3.02 4.48
C ARG A 42 -1.95 3.70 3.75
N SER A 43 -2.26 4.78 3.07
CA SER A 43 -1.29 5.53 2.29
C SER A 43 -0.41 6.40 3.18
N PHE A 44 0.88 6.36 2.91
CA PHE A 44 1.88 7.23 3.51
C PHE A 44 2.84 7.69 2.43
N PRO A 45 2.37 8.50 1.46
CA PRO A 45 3.19 8.85 0.31
C PRO A 45 4.41 9.65 0.74
N LEU A 46 5.59 9.19 0.31
CA LEU A 46 6.87 9.81 0.63
C LEU A 46 7.27 10.89 -0.37
N ASP A 47 6.64 10.89 -1.54
CA ASP A 47 6.93 11.83 -2.62
C ASP A 47 5.71 12.01 -3.53
N MET A 48 5.82 12.90 -4.50
CA MET A 48 4.73 13.21 -5.43
C MET A 48 4.35 12.02 -6.31
N ALA A 49 5.34 11.23 -6.73
CA ALA A 49 5.09 10.04 -7.53
C ALA A 49 4.27 9.01 -6.75
N ALA A 50 4.57 8.82 -5.47
CA ALA A 50 3.80 7.94 -4.60
C ALA A 50 2.37 8.45 -4.41
N LEU A 51 2.19 9.76 -4.26
CA LEU A 51 0.86 10.36 -4.16
C LEU A 51 0.03 10.10 -5.43
N ASN A 52 0.62 10.34 -6.59
CA ASN A 52 -0.06 10.12 -7.88
C ASN A 52 -0.41 8.64 -8.09
N ALA A 53 0.52 7.73 -7.76
CA ALA A 53 0.26 6.30 -7.83
C ALA A 53 -0.86 5.89 -6.86
N SER A 54 -0.89 6.46 -5.66
CA SER A 54 -1.96 6.20 -4.67
C SER A 54 -3.32 6.66 -5.18
N LYS A 55 -3.38 7.79 -5.86
CA LYS A 55 -4.63 8.25 -6.48
C LYS A 55 -5.16 7.25 -7.49
N LEU A 56 -4.30 6.67 -8.32
CA LEU A 56 -4.70 5.61 -9.25
C LEU A 56 -5.15 4.35 -8.50
N ALA A 57 -4.36 3.90 -7.54
CA ALA A 57 -4.62 2.66 -6.81
C ALA A 57 -5.95 2.67 -6.06
N HIS A 58 -6.38 3.83 -5.56
CA HIS A 58 -7.55 3.97 -4.69
C HIS A 58 -8.73 4.68 -5.35
N CYS A 59 -8.62 5.01 -6.63
CA CYS A 59 -9.61 5.80 -7.35
C CYS A 59 -11.00 5.16 -7.43
N ASN A 60 -11.04 3.85 -7.66
CA ASN A 60 -12.32 3.15 -7.82
C ASN A 60 -13.02 2.88 -6.48
N ASN A 61 -12.29 2.89 -5.38
CA ASN A 61 -12.82 2.68 -4.03
C ASN A 61 -13.81 1.51 -3.95
N ASP A 62 -13.45 0.39 -4.59
CA ASP A 62 -14.30 -0.80 -4.70
C ASP A 62 -14.03 -1.83 -3.59
N GLY A 63 -13.22 -1.47 -2.61
CA GLY A 63 -12.81 -2.37 -1.51
C GLY A 63 -11.81 -3.44 -1.93
N LYS A 64 -11.31 -3.38 -3.17
CA LYS A 64 -10.34 -4.34 -3.70
C LYS A 64 -8.96 -3.71 -3.78
N ALA A 65 -7.94 -4.52 -3.56
CA ALA A 65 -6.54 -4.09 -3.59
C ALA A 65 -5.79 -4.57 -4.86
N ASP A 66 -6.52 -5.02 -5.88
CA ASP A 66 -5.92 -5.60 -7.09
C ASP A 66 -4.98 -4.62 -7.79
N LEU A 67 -5.43 -3.38 -7.99
CA LEU A 67 -4.61 -2.35 -8.64
C LEU A 67 -3.43 -1.94 -7.77
N LEU A 68 -3.63 -1.86 -6.46
CA LEU A 68 -2.54 -1.57 -5.52
C LEU A 68 -1.44 -2.63 -5.63
N HIS A 69 -1.80 -3.91 -5.58
CA HIS A 69 -0.83 -5.00 -5.72
C HIS A 69 -0.16 -4.99 -7.10
N PHE A 70 -0.93 -4.71 -8.15
CA PHE A 70 -0.42 -4.62 -9.52
C PHE A 70 0.64 -3.51 -9.65
N LEU A 71 0.40 -2.36 -9.05
CA LEU A 71 1.36 -1.25 -9.08
C LEU A 71 2.65 -1.59 -8.31
N TYR A 72 2.55 -2.28 -7.18
CA TYR A 72 3.75 -2.76 -6.48
C TYR A 72 4.50 -3.83 -7.27
N LEU A 73 3.79 -4.74 -7.91
CA LEU A 73 4.40 -5.77 -8.74
C LEU A 73 5.20 -5.17 -9.89
N ASN A 74 4.72 -4.06 -10.45
CA ASN A 74 5.32 -3.38 -11.59
C ASN A 74 6.11 -2.12 -11.19
N GLN A 75 6.43 -1.96 -9.90
CA GLN A 75 7.06 -0.74 -9.39
C GLN A 75 8.32 -0.34 -10.18
N LYS A 76 9.18 -1.30 -10.51
CA LYS A 76 10.42 -1.02 -11.23
C LYS A 76 10.19 -0.52 -12.66
N LYS A 77 9.02 -0.78 -13.23
CA LYS A 77 8.66 -0.34 -14.57
C LYS A 77 8.17 1.10 -14.60
N TRP A 78 7.48 1.55 -13.55
CA TRP A 78 6.92 2.90 -13.53
C TRP A 78 7.62 3.87 -12.58
N ALA A 79 8.20 3.38 -11.48
CA ALA A 79 8.82 4.23 -10.46
C ALA A 79 10.26 4.60 -10.85
N LYS A 80 10.41 5.18 -12.01
CA LYS A 80 11.69 5.61 -12.56
C LYS A 80 11.49 6.84 -13.43
N GLY A 81 12.56 7.63 -13.58
CA GLY A 81 12.52 8.88 -14.35
C GLY A 81 13.02 10.04 -13.53
N SER A 82 13.37 11.14 -14.19
CA SER A 82 13.94 12.33 -13.56
C SER A 82 12.88 13.40 -13.26
N THR A 83 11.71 13.32 -13.88
CA THR A 83 10.64 14.30 -13.73
C THR A 83 9.33 13.62 -13.37
N ILE A 84 8.41 14.39 -12.77
CA ILE A 84 7.08 13.88 -12.47
C ILE A 84 6.31 13.51 -13.73
N GLU A 85 6.54 14.21 -14.83
CA GLU A 85 5.93 13.93 -16.11
C GLU A 85 6.35 12.56 -16.64
N GLU A 86 7.64 12.22 -16.52
CA GLU A 86 8.15 10.90 -16.91
C GLU A 86 7.54 9.80 -16.05
N LEU A 87 7.47 10.03 -14.76
CA LEU A 87 6.87 9.08 -13.81
C LEU A 87 5.39 8.86 -14.11
N ASN A 88 4.64 9.93 -14.37
CA ASN A 88 3.23 9.82 -14.72
C ASN A 88 3.03 9.10 -16.05
N SER A 89 3.92 9.33 -17.02
CA SER A 89 3.88 8.64 -18.32
C SER A 89 4.13 7.14 -18.15
N ASN A 90 5.09 6.77 -17.31
CA ASN A 90 5.38 5.37 -16.99
C ASN A 90 4.21 4.70 -16.27
N LEU A 91 3.59 5.40 -15.32
CA LEU A 91 2.36 4.93 -14.65
C LEU A 91 1.26 4.66 -15.67
N SER A 92 1.02 5.61 -16.57
CA SER A 92 0.01 5.48 -17.60
C SER A 92 0.25 4.27 -18.49
N SER A 93 1.49 4.03 -18.88
CA SER A 93 1.88 2.86 -19.69
C SER A 93 1.62 1.55 -18.97
N VAL A 94 1.93 1.49 -17.68
CA VAL A 94 1.72 0.28 -16.86
C VAL A 94 0.22 0.03 -16.63
N ILE A 95 -0.55 1.08 -16.36
CA ILE A 95 -2.00 0.99 -16.12
C ILE A 95 -2.73 0.39 -17.34
N LYS A 96 -2.26 0.67 -18.56
CA LYS A 96 -2.87 0.12 -19.77
C LYS A 96 -2.84 -1.42 -19.82
N SER A 97 -1.90 -2.04 -19.12
CA SER A 97 -1.81 -3.50 -19.05
C SER A 97 -2.63 -4.09 -17.90
N PHE A 98 -3.25 -3.27 -17.07
CA PHE A 98 -4.16 -3.74 -16.04
C PHE A 98 -5.48 -4.20 -16.68
N ASN A 99 -6.11 -5.22 -16.10
CA ASN A 99 -7.28 -5.88 -16.70
C ASN A 99 -8.60 -5.12 -16.58
N LYS A 100 -8.60 -3.94 -15.97
CA LYS A 100 -9.79 -3.10 -15.82
C LYS A 100 -9.49 -1.69 -16.31
N PRO A 101 -10.42 -1.06 -17.06
CA PRO A 101 -10.22 0.32 -17.50
C PRO A 101 -10.24 1.29 -16.32
N LEU A 102 -9.44 2.35 -16.43
CA LEU A 102 -9.33 3.39 -15.42
C LEU A 102 -9.28 4.76 -16.10
N ASP A 103 -10.11 5.67 -15.64
CA ASP A 103 -10.07 7.07 -16.10
C ASP A 103 -9.00 7.81 -15.29
N GLU A 104 -7.78 7.83 -15.80
CA GLU A 104 -6.62 8.39 -15.11
C GLU A 104 -6.79 9.89 -14.80
N ASN A 105 -7.34 10.65 -15.76
CA ASN A 105 -7.53 12.09 -15.55
C ASN A 105 -8.50 12.37 -14.42
N LYS A 106 -9.57 11.60 -14.32
CA LYS A 106 -10.54 11.69 -13.23
C LYS A 106 -9.87 11.36 -11.90
N CYS A 107 -9.02 10.32 -11.86
CA CYS A 107 -8.31 9.94 -10.66
C CYS A 107 -7.34 11.03 -10.20
N PHE A 108 -6.53 11.56 -11.12
CA PHE A 108 -5.55 12.59 -10.80
C PHE A 108 -6.20 13.92 -10.36
N SER A 109 -7.36 14.26 -10.88
CA SER A 109 -8.05 15.50 -10.54
C SER A 109 -9.00 15.39 -9.35
N ASN A 110 -9.09 14.22 -8.73
CA ASN A 110 -9.97 13.97 -7.58
C ASN A 110 -9.37 14.56 -6.30
N ASN A 111 -9.76 15.80 -5.98
CA ASN A 111 -9.24 16.51 -4.81
C ASN A 111 -9.66 15.91 -3.47
N GLU A 112 -10.85 15.30 -3.42
CA GLU A 112 -11.32 14.61 -2.20
C GLU A 112 -10.48 13.38 -1.91
N LEU A 113 -10.14 12.62 -2.94
CA LEU A 113 -9.27 11.45 -2.82
C LEU A 113 -7.86 11.86 -2.37
N GLU A 114 -7.32 12.93 -2.96
CA GLU A 114 -6.01 13.45 -2.56
C GLU A 114 -6.00 13.82 -1.08
N ALA A 115 -7.01 14.54 -0.64
CA ALA A 115 -7.15 14.94 0.76
C ALA A 115 -7.25 13.72 1.68
N PHE A 116 -8.00 12.71 1.27
CA PHE A 116 -8.12 11.46 2.02
C PHE A 116 -6.77 10.76 2.18
N ILE A 117 -6.02 10.63 1.08
CA ILE A 117 -4.68 10.00 1.08
C ILE A 117 -3.72 10.76 2.00
N LEU A 118 -3.67 12.08 1.85
CA LEU A 118 -2.80 12.91 2.69
C LEU A 118 -3.20 12.87 4.16
N ASN A 119 -4.50 12.77 4.44
CA ASN A 119 -5.00 12.66 5.81
C ASN A 119 -4.60 11.33 6.46
N GLU A 120 -4.58 10.25 5.71
CA GLU A 120 -4.08 8.96 6.24
C GLU A 120 -2.64 9.09 6.74
N ARG A 121 -1.81 9.83 6.01
CA ARG A 121 -0.43 10.11 6.44
C ARG A 121 -0.40 10.95 7.70
N ILE A 122 -1.17 12.04 7.75
CA ILE A 122 -1.23 12.94 8.91
C ILE A 122 -1.69 12.17 10.15
N GLU A 123 -2.77 11.40 10.03
CA GLU A 123 -3.31 10.63 11.15
C GLU A 123 -2.36 9.50 11.59
N GLY A 124 -1.63 8.90 10.65
CA GLY A 124 -0.61 7.90 10.98
C GLY A 124 0.48 8.47 11.86
N VAL A 125 0.95 9.68 11.56
CA VAL A 125 1.95 10.37 12.39
C VAL A 125 1.38 10.66 13.77
N LYS A 126 0.16 11.17 13.85
CA LYS A 126 -0.48 11.54 15.13
C LYS A 126 -0.77 10.33 16.01
N GLU A 127 -1.32 9.28 15.43
CA GLU A 127 -1.81 8.13 16.20
C GLU A 127 -0.70 7.15 16.55
N PHE A 128 0.22 6.89 15.61
CA PHE A 128 1.22 5.84 15.76
C PHE A 128 2.66 6.33 15.62
N ASP A 129 2.87 7.64 15.51
CA ASP A 129 4.22 8.20 15.33
C ASP A 129 4.96 7.57 14.14
N ILE A 130 4.26 7.41 13.01
CA ILE A 130 4.84 6.82 11.80
C ILE A 130 5.90 7.77 11.24
N ASN A 131 7.11 7.26 10.98
CA ASN A 131 8.22 8.04 10.43
C ASN A 131 8.97 7.31 9.31
N ALA A 132 8.53 6.12 8.95
CA ALA A 132 9.15 5.32 7.90
C ALA A 132 8.14 4.36 7.29
N THR A 133 8.40 3.92 6.07
CA THR A 133 7.57 2.91 5.40
C THR A 133 8.40 1.68 5.02
N PRO A 134 7.82 0.49 5.00
CA PRO A 134 6.51 0.17 5.54
C PRO A 134 6.53 0.14 7.07
N THR A 135 5.43 0.57 7.70
CA THR A 135 5.22 0.37 9.13
C THR A 135 3.94 -0.43 9.32
N LEU A 136 4.03 -1.52 10.05
CA LEU A 136 2.90 -2.38 10.35
C LEU A 136 2.43 -2.14 11.77
N ILE A 137 1.11 -2.07 11.93
CA ILE A 137 0.45 -1.96 13.23
C ILE A 137 -0.39 -3.21 13.44
N LEU A 138 0.02 -4.01 14.41
CA LEU A 138 -0.64 -5.27 14.72
C LEU A 138 -1.39 -5.11 16.04
N ASN A 139 -2.72 -5.11 15.99
CA ASN A 139 -3.60 -4.82 17.13
C ASN A 139 -3.14 -3.59 17.94
N ASN A 140 -3.03 -2.44 17.27
CA ASN A 140 -2.66 -1.14 17.84
C ASN A 140 -1.20 -1.00 18.31
N GLN A 141 -0.34 -1.98 18.04
CA GLN A 141 1.08 -1.90 18.37
C GLN A 141 1.95 -1.96 17.14
N LYS A 142 2.97 -1.12 17.07
CA LYS A 142 3.94 -1.17 15.98
C LYS A 142 4.68 -2.50 16.00
N PHE A 143 4.77 -3.14 14.85
CA PHE A 143 5.61 -4.31 14.65
C PHE A 143 7.07 -3.83 14.55
N ASP A 144 7.91 -4.28 15.49
CA ASP A 144 9.26 -3.76 15.68
C ASP A 144 10.37 -4.75 15.28
N LYS A 145 10.02 -5.87 14.68
CA LYS A 145 10.98 -6.87 14.21
C LYS A 145 11.27 -6.66 12.72
N THR A 146 12.34 -7.27 12.23
CA THR A 146 12.61 -7.31 10.78
C THR A 146 11.39 -7.86 10.06
N LEU A 147 10.94 -7.14 9.04
CA LEU A 147 9.74 -7.50 8.30
C LEU A 147 10.01 -8.71 7.42
N SER A 148 9.52 -9.85 7.84
CA SER A 148 9.53 -11.11 7.12
C SER A 148 8.26 -11.86 7.43
N PHE A 149 7.87 -12.78 6.56
CA PHE A 149 6.71 -13.62 6.86
C PHE A 149 6.91 -14.42 8.15
N LYS A 150 8.12 -14.97 8.35
CA LYS A 150 8.45 -15.73 9.54
C LYS A 150 8.23 -14.93 10.83
N ASN A 151 8.76 -13.72 10.89
CA ASN A 151 8.63 -12.87 12.08
C ASN A 151 7.20 -12.39 12.30
N LEU A 152 6.52 -12.06 11.22
CA LEU A 152 5.12 -11.63 11.29
C LEU A 152 4.21 -12.78 11.75
N LYS A 153 4.43 -13.99 11.23
CA LYS A 153 3.71 -15.18 11.64
C LYS A 153 3.86 -15.44 13.14
N LYS A 154 5.09 -15.33 13.67
CA LYS A 154 5.34 -15.49 15.11
C LYS A 154 4.55 -14.47 15.93
N ALA A 155 4.55 -13.21 15.51
CA ALA A 155 3.82 -12.15 16.19
C ALA A 155 2.31 -12.40 16.18
N ILE A 156 1.77 -12.84 15.05
CA ILE A 156 0.36 -13.19 14.92
C ILE A 156 -0.01 -14.35 15.82
N GLU A 157 0.79 -15.40 15.80
CA GLU A 157 0.53 -16.61 16.62
C GLU A 157 0.52 -16.31 18.11
N LYS A 158 1.33 -15.36 18.58
CA LYS A 158 1.30 -14.92 19.98
C LYS A 158 0.01 -14.22 20.39
N LEU A 159 -0.74 -13.69 19.42
CA LEU A 159 -2.02 -13.01 19.67
C LEU A 159 -3.22 -13.96 19.59
N LEU A 160 -3.00 -15.18 19.19
CA LEU A 160 -4.03 -16.19 19.14
C LEU A 160 -4.09 -16.95 20.47
#